data_1d2a4c6a4f6d4eb3b2c7f1c38c5a1f86
#
_entry.id   1d2a4c6a4f6d4eb3b2c7f1c38c5a1f86
#
_cell.length_a   1.000
_cell.length_b   1.000
_cell.length_c   1.000
_cell.angle_alpha   90.00
_cell.angle_beta   90.00
_cell.angle_gamma   90.00
#
_symmetry.space_group_name_H-M   'P 1'
#
loop_
_entity.id
_entity.type
_entity.pdbx_description
1 polymer ?
#
loop_
_entity_poly.entity_id
_entity_poly.type
_entity_poly.pdbx_seq_one_letter_code
_entity_poly.pdbx_strand_id
1 'polypeptide(L)'
;MIRRYPDDPVDSFPEPPRTITDREGRAVHIRRGDATDRTALIEMYSRFDSADRAQGIPPSRETAIERWLNNILADECRNVVASHDGDVVGHATLVPDEQEGYELAIFVLSEYQGAGIGTALVETLLGFAQSNGIEQVWLTVERWNDPAIALYRKVGFETSNSERFELEMGIRLASDS
;
A
#
# COMPACT_ATOMS: atom_id res chain seq x y z
N MET A 1 1.91 22.27 -7.14
CA MET A 1 3.10 22.14 -6.26
C MET A 1 3.87 20.88 -6.66
N ILE A 2 5.19 20.99 -6.79
CA ILE A 2 6.04 19.84 -7.11
C ILE A 2 6.41 19.13 -5.82
N ARG A 3 6.16 17.82 -5.77
CA ARG A 3 6.56 17.00 -4.61
C ARG A 3 8.07 16.83 -4.56
N ARG A 4 8.57 16.74 -3.37
CA ARG A 4 9.99 16.48 -3.12
C ARG A 4 10.19 15.01 -2.77
N TYR A 5 11.26 14.45 -3.29
CA TYR A 5 11.66 13.08 -3.00
C TYR A 5 13.10 13.08 -2.50
N PRO A 6 13.49 12.06 -1.71
CA PRO A 6 14.89 11.93 -1.30
C PRO A 6 15.81 11.89 -2.53
N ASP A 7 17.01 12.41 -2.38
CA ASP A 7 18.01 12.40 -3.47
C ASP A 7 18.54 10.99 -3.72
N ASP A 8 18.72 10.21 -2.66
CA ASP A 8 19.30 8.87 -2.74
C ASP A 8 18.23 7.82 -3.00
N PRO A 9 18.34 7.06 -4.10
CA PRO A 9 17.38 5.97 -4.35
C PRO A 9 17.64 4.80 -3.41
N VAL A 10 16.55 4.12 -3.03
CA VAL A 10 16.61 2.89 -2.23
C VAL A 10 16.75 1.71 -3.17
N ASP A 11 17.61 0.78 -2.79
CA ASP A 11 17.91 -0.42 -3.56
C ASP A 11 16.71 -1.36 -3.68
N SER A 12 16.94 -2.49 -4.34
CA SER A 12 15.89 -3.41 -4.76
C SER A 12 15.02 -3.93 -3.62
N PHE A 13 13.74 -4.06 -3.94
CA PHE A 13 12.72 -4.69 -3.10
C PHE A 13 12.28 -6.02 -3.72
N PRO A 14 11.74 -6.94 -2.91
CA PRO A 14 11.27 -8.23 -3.44
C PRO A 14 10.06 -8.04 -4.35
N GLU A 15 10.01 -8.80 -5.45
CA GLU A 15 8.89 -8.77 -6.39
C GLU A 15 7.82 -9.79 -6.02
N PRO A 16 6.54 -9.53 -6.38
CA PRO A 16 5.50 -10.55 -6.26
C PRO A 16 5.68 -11.62 -7.35
N PRO A 17 5.23 -12.87 -7.15
CA PRO A 17 4.61 -13.35 -5.92
C PRO A 17 5.62 -13.76 -4.88
N ARG A 18 5.23 -13.69 -3.62
CA ARG A 18 6.04 -14.21 -2.53
C ARG A 18 5.15 -14.71 -1.40
N THR A 19 5.70 -15.60 -0.59
CA THR A 19 5.03 -16.07 0.62
C THR A 19 5.89 -15.69 1.82
N ILE A 20 5.24 -15.14 2.84
CA ILE A 20 5.90 -14.82 4.10
C ILE A 20 5.24 -15.59 5.22
N THR A 21 5.95 -15.74 6.33
CA THR A 21 5.37 -16.18 7.59
C THR A 21 5.30 -14.96 8.50
N ASP A 22 4.09 -14.59 8.94
CA ASP A 22 3.92 -13.43 9.80
C ASP A 22 4.34 -13.76 11.25
N ARG A 23 4.24 -12.79 12.14
CA ARG A 23 4.67 -12.97 13.53
C ARG A 23 3.80 -13.95 14.32
N GLU A 24 2.59 -14.22 13.83
CA GLU A 24 1.67 -15.20 14.43
C GLU A 24 1.85 -16.59 13.83
N GLY A 25 2.82 -16.79 12.95
CA GLY A 25 3.09 -18.09 12.32
C GLY A 25 2.20 -18.42 11.13
N ARG A 26 1.45 -17.44 10.61
CA ARG A 26 0.55 -17.65 9.48
C ARG A 26 1.30 -17.50 8.16
N ALA A 27 1.02 -18.40 7.22
CA ALA A 27 1.56 -18.29 5.85
C ALA A 27 0.71 -17.29 5.08
N VAL A 28 1.30 -16.19 4.64
CA VAL A 28 0.62 -15.12 3.90
C VAL A 28 1.22 -15.04 2.50
N HIS A 29 0.38 -15.16 1.49
CA HIS A 29 0.77 -15.07 0.10
C HIS A 29 0.51 -13.66 -0.42
N ILE A 30 1.52 -13.05 -1.03
CA ILE A 30 1.40 -11.71 -1.61
C ILE A 30 1.65 -11.83 -3.11
N ARG A 31 0.67 -11.40 -3.90
CA ARG A 31 0.73 -11.48 -5.36
C ARG A 31 0.18 -10.21 -6.00
N ARG A 32 0.43 -10.05 -7.28
CA ARG A 32 -0.16 -8.96 -8.05
C ARG A 32 -1.68 -9.06 -8.00
N GLY A 33 -2.34 -7.91 -7.85
CA GLY A 33 -3.79 -7.80 -7.88
C GLY A 33 -4.25 -7.14 -9.18
N ASP A 34 -5.45 -7.49 -9.63
CA ASP A 34 -6.08 -6.89 -10.80
C ASP A 34 -7.61 -6.91 -10.66
N ALA A 35 -8.31 -6.58 -11.73
CA ALA A 35 -9.77 -6.48 -11.71
C ALA A 35 -10.46 -7.82 -11.35
N THR A 36 -9.80 -8.95 -11.53
CA THR A 36 -10.37 -10.25 -11.13
C THR A 36 -10.46 -10.41 -9.61
N ASP A 37 -9.74 -9.59 -8.87
CA ASP A 37 -9.76 -9.60 -7.39
C ASP A 37 -10.87 -8.74 -6.79
N ARG A 38 -11.66 -8.09 -7.62
CA ARG A 38 -12.68 -7.11 -7.20
C ARG A 38 -13.64 -7.68 -6.16
N THR A 39 -14.20 -8.85 -6.41
CA THR A 39 -15.17 -9.48 -5.50
C THR A 39 -14.54 -9.79 -4.14
N ALA A 40 -13.33 -10.36 -4.14
CA ALA A 40 -12.61 -10.67 -2.89
C ALA A 40 -12.23 -9.41 -2.13
N LEU A 41 -11.88 -8.33 -2.83
CA LEU A 41 -11.57 -7.05 -2.22
C LEU A 41 -12.81 -6.37 -1.63
N ILE A 42 -13.95 -6.44 -2.30
CA ILE A 42 -15.21 -5.93 -1.76
C ILE A 42 -15.51 -6.64 -0.43
N GLU A 43 -15.38 -7.96 -0.41
CA GLU A 43 -15.59 -8.75 0.80
C GLU A 43 -14.63 -8.34 1.92
N MET A 44 -13.35 -8.18 1.62
CA MET A 44 -12.36 -7.73 2.59
C MET A 44 -12.73 -6.35 3.16
N TYR A 45 -13.01 -5.37 2.27
CA TYR A 45 -13.29 -4.00 2.71
C TYR A 45 -14.58 -3.85 3.48
N SER A 46 -15.56 -4.73 3.25
CA SER A 46 -16.79 -4.74 4.06
C SER A 46 -16.55 -5.21 5.50
N ARG A 47 -15.40 -5.81 5.78
CA ARG A 47 -15.00 -6.25 7.13
C ARG A 47 -14.23 -5.18 7.91
N PHE A 48 -13.92 -4.03 7.29
CA PHE A 48 -13.21 -2.95 7.99
C PHE A 48 -14.13 -2.22 8.95
N ASP A 49 -13.66 -2.00 10.19
CA ASP A 49 -14.36 -1.21 11.19
C ASP A 49 -14.17 0.28 10.93
N SER A 50 -15.06 1.11 11.49
CA SER A 50 -14.96 2.57 11.38
C SER A 50 -13.63 3.10 11.94
N ALA A 51 -13.09 2.43 12.96
CA ALA A 51 -11.80 2.79 13.57
C ALA A 51 -10.60 2.56 12.63
N ASP A 52 -10.75 1.67 11.65
CA ASP A 52 -9.69 1.35 10.68
C ASP A 52 -9.73 2.23 9.44
N ARG A 53 -10.70 3.16 9.36
CA ARG A 53 -10.85 4.04 8.21
C ARG A 53 -10.30 5.42 8.51
N ALA A 54 -9.30 5.83 7.72
CA ALA A 54 -8.71 7.16 7.80
C ALA A 54 -9.37 8.06 6.75
N GLN A 55 -9.97 9.18 7.18
CA GLN A 55 -10.59 10.16 6.27
C GLN A 55 -11.63 9.53 5.31
N GLY A 56 -12.38 8.55 5.81
CA GLY A 56 -13.39 7.86 5.00
C GLY A 56 -12.83 6.84 4.01
N ILE A 57 -11.56 6.50 4.10
CA ILE A 57 -10.91 5.52 3.23
C ILE A 57 -10.43 4.35 4.08
N PRO A 58 -10.76 3.08 3.73
CA PRO A 58 -11.62 2.70 2.60
C PRO A 58 -13.07 3.09 2.85
N PRO A 59 -13.90 3.23 1.79
CA PRO A 59 -15.32 3.53 1.97
C PRO A 59 -16.05 2.42 2.74
N SER A 60 -17.17 2.76 3.39
CA SER A 60 -17.91 1.82 4.22
C SER A 60 -19.11 1.16 3.53
N ARG A 61 -19.68 1.82 2.52
CA ARG A 61 -20.83 1.29 1.79
C ARG A 61 -20.37 0.47 0.59
N GLU A 62 -21.05 -0.64 0.33
CA GLU A 62 -20.70 -1.54 -0.76
C GLU A 62 -20.61 -0.81 -2.12
N THR A 63 -21.59 0.03 -2.45
CA THR A 63 -21.58 0.79 -3.70
C THR A 63 -20.40 1.75 -3.79
N ALA A 64 -20.01 2.36 -2.66
CA ALA A 64 -18.86 3.24 -2.61
C ALA A 64 -17.54 2.45 -2.69
N ILE A 65 -17.48 1.28 -2.08
CA ILE A 65 -16.33 0.37 -2.20
C ILE A 65 -16.15 -0.04 -3.66
N GLU A 66 -17.24 -0.44 -4.34
CA GLU A 66 -17.18 -0.83 -5.75
C GLU A 66 -16.67 0.30 -6.64
N ARG A 67 -17.16 1.51 -6.41
CA ARG A 67 -16.75 2.69 -7.18
C ARG A 67 -15.28 3.04 -6.95
N TRP A 68 -14.84 2.96 -5.70
CA TRP A 68 -13.47 3.21 -5.32
C TRP A 68 -12.53 2.16 -5.95
N LEU A 69 -12.90 0.88 -5.89
CA LEU A 69 -12.13 -0.20 -6.49
C LEU A 69 -12.03 -0.08 -8.02
N ASN A 70 -13.08 0.39 -8.69
CA ASN A 70 -13.01 0.65 -10.13
C ASN A 70 -11.89 1.62 -10.48
N ASN A 71 -11.62 2.59 -9.62
CA ASN A 71 -10.56 3.57 -9.84
C ASN A 71 -9.18 2.99 -9.54
N ILE A 72 -9.01 2.28 -8.44
CA ILE A 72 -7.69 1.80 -8.02
C ILE A 72 -7.28 0.48 -8.69
N LEU A 73 -8.22 -0.24 -9.29
CA LEU A 73 -7.91 -1.45 -10.09
C LEU A 73 -7.78 -1.15 -11.58
N ALA A 74 -7.81 0.12 -11.97
CA ALA A 74 -7.60 0.53 -13.35
C ALA A 74 -6.17 0.16 -13.83
N ASP A 75 -6.01 0.01 -15.14
CA ASP A 75 -4.76 -0.50 -15.74
C ASP A 75 -3.52 0.33 -15.42
N GLU A 76 -3.67 1.65 -15.21
CA GLU A 76 -2.56 2.53 -14.86
C GLU A 76 -2.11 2.40 -13.40
N CYS A 77 -2.89 1.74 -12.56
CA CYS A 77 -2.56 1.50 -11.16
C CYS A 77 -1.78 0.20 -10.99
N ARG A 78 -1.06 0.08 -9.88
CA ARG A 78 -0.35 -1.16 -9.54
C ARG A 78 -0.86 -1.65 -8.20
N ASN A 79 -1.19 -2.92 -8.12
CA ASN A 79 -1.82 -3.50 -6.93
C ASN A 79 -1.13 -4.81 -6.53
N VAL A 80 -1.03 -5.03 -5.21
CA VAL A 80 -0.71 -6.33 -4.64
C VAL A 80 -1.74 -6.68 -3.58
N VAL A 81 -2.05 -7.96 -3.47
CA VAL A 81 -3.00 -8.46 -2.47
C VAL A 81 -2.32 -9.52 -1.62
N ALA A 82 -2.64 -9.52 -0.33
CA ALA A 82 -2.17 -10.51 0.63
C ALA A 82 -3.33 -11.43 0.99
N SER A 83 -3.09 -12.74 0.96
CA SER A 83 -4.11 -13.73 1.32
C SER A 83 -3.59 -14.74 2.33
N HIS A 84 -4.50 -15.22 3.16
CA HIS A 84 -4.25 -16.25 4.17
C HIS A 84 -5.42 -17.24 4.11
N ASP A 85 -5.12 -18.53 3.95
CA ASP A 85 -6.11 -19.60 3.84
C ASP A 85 -7.20 -19.31 2.78
N GLY A 86 -6.80 -18.70 1.67
CA GLY A 86 -7.69 -18.37 0.56
C GLY A 86 -8.45 -17.06 0.69
N ASP A 87 -8.38 -16.39 1.84
CA ASP A 87 -9.05 -15.10 2.05
C ASP A 87 -8.09 -13.93 1.85
N VAL A 88 -8.53 -12.89 1.16
CA VAL A 88 -7.76 -11.66 1.03
C VAL A 88 -7.85 -10.91 2.35
N VAL A 89 -6.70 -10.60 2.93
CA VAL A 89 -6.58 -9.96 4.25
C VAL A 89 -5.83 -8.64 4.20
N GLY A 90 -5.23 -8.29 3.08
CA GLY A 90 -4.54 -7.03 2.90
C GLY A 90 -4.44 -6.65 1.42
N HIS A 91 -4.26 -5.35 1.18
CA HIS A 91 -4.20 -4.80 -0.16
C HIS A 91 -3.34 -3.55 -0.14
N ALA A 92 -2.48 -3.40 -1.12
CA ALA A 92 -1.70 -2.18 -1.30
C ALA A 92 -1.77 -1.76 -2.76
N THR A 93 -1.83 -0.46 -2.99
CA THR A 93 -2.02 0.09 -4.33
C THR A 93 -1.15 1.31 -4.56
N LEU A 94 -0.74 1.48 -5.82
CA LEU A 94 -0.09 2.68 -6.33
C LEU A 94 -0.97 3.29 -7.40
N VAL A 95 -1.33 4.54 -7.20
CA VAL A 95 -2.18 5.30 -8.13
C VAL A 95 -1.34 6.45 -8.71
N PRO A 96 -1.22 6.57 -10.04
CA PRO A 96 -0.44 7.65 -10.62
C PRO A 96 -1.05 9.02 -10.32
N ASP A 97 -0.19 9.98 -10.03
CA ASP A 97 -0.59 11.37 -9.86
C ASP A 97 -0.49 12.13 -11.18
N GLU A 98 -0.70 13.44 -11.15
CA GLU A 98 -0.64 14.29 -12.35
C GLU A 98 0.80 14.63 -12.76
N GLN A 99 1.79 14.22 -11.98
CA GLN A 99 3.21 14.40 -12.23
C GLN A 99 3.82 13.05 -12.61
N GLU A 100 4.98 12.74 -12.12
CA GLU A 100 5.64 11.46 -12.42
C GLU A 100 5.63 10.50 -11.23
N GLY A 101 4.91 10.85 -10.17
CA GLY A 101 4.85 10.07 -8.95
C GLY A 101 3.63 9.18 -8.86
N TYR A 102 3.67 8.27 -7.90
CA TYR A 102 2.56 7.38 -7.57
C TYR A 102 2.24 7.49 -6.09
N GLU A 103 0.98 7.62 -5.77
CA GLU A 103 0.52 7.65 -4.39
C GLU A 103 0.27 6.24 -3.89
N LEU A 104 0.84 5.91 -2.73
CA LEU A 104 0.69 4.60 -2.09
C LEU A 104 -0.43 4.63 -1.07
N ALA A 105 -1.26 3.58 -1.07
CA ALA A 105 -2.21 3.31 -0.01
C ALA A 105 -2.13 1.84 0.37
N ILE A 106 -2.29 1.54 1.66
CA ILE A 106 -2.18 0.19 2.19
C ILE A 106 -3.30 -0.05 3.21
N PHE A 107 -3.88 -1.23 3.15
CA PHE A 107 -4.97 -1.64 4.03
C PHE A 107 -4.77 -3.08 4.48
N VAL A 108 -4.83 -3.32 5.78
CA VAL A 108 -4.72 -4.66 6.38
C VAL A 108 -5.86 -4.81 7.38
N LEU A 109 -6.57 -5.94 7.33
CA LEU A 109 -7.62 -6.23 8.30
C LEU A 109 -7.07 -6.21 9.72
N SER A 110 -7.88 -5.71 10.67
CA SER A 110 -7.45 -5.50 12.07
C SER A 110 -6.88 -6.77 12.71
N GLU A 111 -7.45 -7.94 12.42
CA GLU A 111 -7.00 -9.25 12.93
C GLU A 111 -5.59 -9.61 12.45
N TYR A 112 -5.11 -8.97 11.39
CA TYR A 112 -3.83 -9.24 10.76
C TYR A 112 -2.82 -8.09 10.94
N GLN A 113 -3.20 -7.05 11.66
CA GLN A 113 -2.30 -5.93 11.95
C GLN A 113 -1.28 -6.29 13.02
N GLY A 114 -0.15 -5.58 13.03
CA GLY A 114 0.89 -5.79 14.02
C GLY A 114 1.71 -7.07 13.86
N ALA A 115 1.58 -7.76 12.73
CA ALA A 115 2.23 -9.06 12.49
C ALA A 115 3.30 -9.03 11.37
N GLY A 116 3.57 -7.86 10.79
CA GLY A 116 4.57 -7.69 9.73
C GLY A 116 4.01 -7.76 8.31
N ILE A 117 2.71 -7.99 8.14
CA ILE A 117 2.08 -8.10 6.82
C ILE A 117 2.13 -6.77 6.09
N GLY A 118 1.86 -5.67 6.79
CA GLY A 118 1.90 -4.33 6.19
C GLY A 118 3.26 -4.00 5.61
N THR A 119 4.33 -4.26 6.33
CA THR A 119 5.70 -4.07 5.85
C THR A 119 5.95 -4.90 4.59
N ALA A 120 5.57 -6.18 4.62
CA ALA A 120 5.76 -7.07 3.47
C ALA A 120 4.95 -6.62 2.26
N LEU A 121 3.72 -6.15 2.45
CA LEU A 121 2.90 -5.60 1.37
C LEU A 121 3.57 -4.39 0.71
N VAL A 122 4.05 -3.45 1.52
CA VAL A 122 4.70 -2.24 0.99
C VAL A 122 5.97 -2.63 0.23
N GLU A 123 6.82 -3.46 0.81
CA GLU A 123 8.05 -3.91 0.16
C GLU A 123 7.77 -4.61 -1.17
N THR A 124 6.78 -5.49 -1.20
CA THR A 124 6.42 -6.24 -2.40
C THR A 124 5.85 -5.31 -3.47
N LEU A 125 5.03 -4.35 -3.07
CA LEU A 125 4.49 -3.35 -3.99
C LEU A 125 5.61 -2.49 -4.59
N LEU A 126 6.60 -2.09 -3.78
CA LEU A 126 7.73 -1.31 -4.27
C LEU A 126 8.62 -2.14 -5.21
N GLY A 127 8.77 -3.45 -4.97
CA GLY A 127 9.45 -4.34 -5.89
C GLY A 127 8.72 -4.44 -7.23
N PHE A 128 7.41 -4.52 -7.18
CA PHE A 128 6.57 -4.49 -8.38
C PHE A 128 6.73 -3.15 -9.12
N ALA A 129 6.75 -2.05 -8.37
CA ALA A 129 6.95 -0.72 -8.93
C ALA A 129 8.29 -0.62 -9.66
N GLN A 130 9.36 -1.09 -9.05
CA GLN A 130 10.70 -1.07 -9.66
C GLN A 130 10.74 -1.85 -10.98
N SER A 131 10.10 -3.02 -11.03
CA SER A 131 10.05 -3.82 -12.25
C SER A 131 9.25 -3.15 -13.37
N ASN A 132 8.45 -2.13 -13.04
CA ASN A 132 7.66 -1.35 -14.00
C ASN A 132 8.26 0.04 -14.27
N GLY A 133 9.49 0.29 -13.79
CA GLY A 133 10.16 1.55 -14.02
C GLY A 133 9.68 2.73 -13.21
N ILE A 134 8.92 2.48 -12.15
CA ILE A 134 8.43 3.53 -11.26
C ILE A 134 9.57 3.93 -10.30
N GLU A 135 9.87 5.23 -10.23
CA GLU A 135 10.97 5.74 -9.42
C GLU A 135 10.54 6.60 -8.24
N GLN A 136 9.33 7.15 -8.28
CA GLN A 136 8.87 8.11 -7.26
C GLN A 136 7.53 7.67 -6.67
N VAL A 137 7.54 7.43 -5.37
CA VAL A 137 6.33 7.02 -4.63
C VAL A 137 6.19 7.92 -3.41
N TRP A 138 4.98 8.36 -3.15
CA TRP A 138 4.66 9.19 -2.00
C TRP A 138 3.39 8.71 -1.31
N LEU A 139 3.19 9.17 -0.10
CA LEU A 139 2.00 8.84 0.69
C LEU A 139 1.70 9.98 1.67
N THR A 140 0.48 9.97 2.19
CA THR A 140 0.13 10.78 3.36
C THR A 140 -0.21 9.84 4.51
N VAL A 141 0.12 10.26 5.73
CA VAL A 141 -0.16 9.49 6.94
C VAL A 141 -0.52 10.46 8.07
N GLU A 142 -1.51 10.10 8.88
CA GLU A 142 -1.89 10.91 10.02
C GLU A 142 -0.73 11.00 11.02
N ARG A 143 -0.48 12.21 11.54
CA ARG A 143 0.69 12.49 12.39
C ARG A 143 0.73 11.63 13.66
N TRP A 144 -0.40 11.22 14.16
CA TRP A 144 -0.51 10.38 15.36
C TRP A 144 -0.48 8.88 15.09
N ASN A 145 -0.42 8.48 13.83
CA ASN A 145 -0.34 7.07 13.46
C ASN A 145 1.11 6.58 13.52
N ASP A 146 1.65 6.47 14.73
CA ASP A 146 3.03 6.09 14.95
C ASP A 146 3.43 4.74 14.35
N PRO A 147 2.59 3.68 14.44
CA PRO A 147 2.94 2.40 13.82
C PRO A 147 3.12 2.50 12.30
N ALA A 148 2.25 3.23 11.61
CA ALA A 148 2.35 3.41 10.16
C ALA A 148 3.59 4.23 9.80
N ILE A 149 3.85 5.33 10.52
CA ILE A 149 5.03 6.16 10.28
C ILE A 149 6.31 5.33 10.47
N ALA A 150 6.37 4.52 11.51
CA ALA A 150 7.52 3.65 11.78
C ALA A 150 7.72 2.64 10.66
N LEU A 151 6.64 2.06 10.14
CA LEU A 151 6.68 1.12 9.01
C LEU A 151 7.27 1.80 7.78
N TYR A 152 6.76 2.97 7.42
CA TYR A 152 7.23 3.66 6.22
C TYR A 152 8.70 4.09 6.33
N ARG A 153 9.12 4.59 7.48
CA ARG A 153 10.52 4.94 7.71
C ARG A 153 11.43 3.72 7.63
N LYS A 154 11.01 2.60 8.18
CA LYS A 154 11.75 1.34 8.13
C LYS A 154 11.97 0.88 6.68
N VAL A 155 10.98 1.07 5.83
CA VAL A 155 11.08 0.71 4.41
C VAL A 155 12.00 1.67 3.64
N GLY A 156 12.08 2.93 4.06
CA GLY A 156 12.96 3.91 3.44
C GLY A 156 12.29 5.22 3.05
N PHE A 157 11.00 5.40 3.39
CA PHE A 157 10.33 6.68 3.17
C PHE A 157 10.87 7.75 4.11
N GLU A 158 10.95 8.97 3.61
CA GLU A 158 11.37 10.14 4.39
C GLU A 158 10.28 11.19 4.37
N THR A 159 10.16 11.95 5.45
CA THR A 159 9.19 13.03 5.51
C THR A 159 9.58 14.14 4.54
N SER A 160 8.68 14.49 3.64
CA SER A 160 8.88 15.54 2.65
C SER A 160 8.12 16.82 2.99
N ASN A 161 7.00 16.67 3.72
CA ASN A 161 6.19 17.81 4.16
C ASN A 161 5.48 17.44 5.46
N SER A 162 5.27 18.42 6.32
CA SER A 162 4.61 18.22 7.61
C SER A 162 3.49 19.25 7.74
N GLU A 163 2.26 18.76 7.77
CA GLU A 163 1.07 19.57 7.95
C GLU A 163 0.46 19.32 9.33
N ARG A 164 -0.59 20.05 9.66
CA ARG A 164 -1.18 20.03 11.01
C ARG A 164 -1.66 18.63 11.42
N PHE A 165 -2.26 17.89 10.50
CA PHE A 165 -2.88 16.60 10.79
C PHE A 165 -2.21 15.43 10.12
N GLU A 166 -1.36 15.68 9.13
CA GLU A 166 -0.74 14.60 8.38
C GLU A 166 0.69 14.94 7.95
N LEU A 167 1.46 13.89 7.69
CA LEU A 167 2.78 13.97 7.08
C LEU A 167 2.69 13.49 5.65
N GLU A 168 3.40 14.16 4.75
CA GLU A 168 3.67 13.61 3.45
C GLU A 168 5.05 12.97 3.50
N MET A 169 5.16 11.75 2.99
CA MET A 169 6.41 11.01 2.95
C MET A 169 6.67 10.53 1.53
N GLY A 170 7.92 10.45 1.16
CA GLY A 170 8.31 10.02 -0.16
C GLY A 170 9.52 9.09 -0.15
N ILE A 171 9.65 8.31 -1.21
CA ILE A 171 10.78 7.43 -1.43
C ILE A 171 11.16 7.52 -2.92
N ARG A 172 12.45 7.44 -3.18
CA ARG A 172 12.96 7.30 -4.55
C ARG A 172 13.46 5.86 -4.71
N LEU A 173 12.99 5.21 -5.74
CA LEU A 173 13.35 3.82 -6.01
C LEU A 173 14.49 3.77 -7.04
N ALA A 174 15.45 2.89 -6.82
CA ALA A 174 16.52 2.66 -7.79
C ALA A 174 15.93 2.06 -9.06
N SER A 175 16.47 2.47 -10.20
CA SER A 175 16.05 1.91 -11.49
C SER A 175 16.45 0.44 -11.57
N ASP A 176 15.52 -0.36 -12.07
CA ASP A 176 15.79 -1.75 -12.42
C ASP A 176 16.38 -1.75 -13.82
N SER A 177 17.70 -1.76 -13.91
CA SER A 177 18.41 -1.67 -15.18
C SER A 177 18.72 -3.04 -15.77
#